data_48f2f27b59ee2819610da133e2a16229
#
_entry.id   48f2f27b59ee2819610da133e2a16229
#
_cell.length_a   1.000
_cell.length_b   1.000
_cell.length_c   1.000
_cell.angle_alpha   90.00
_cell.angle_beta   90.00
_cell.angle_gamma   90.00
#
_symmetry.space_group_name_H-M   'P 1'
#
loop_
_entity.id
_entity.type
_entity.pdbx_description
1 polymer ?
#
loop_
_entity_poly.entity_id
_entity_poly.type
_entity_poly.pdbx_seq_one_letter_code
_entity_poly.pdbx_strand_id
1 'polypeptide(L)'
;MAEHLAALGHTVFGTSRKPSDDFSTVRMLALDVTDDASVAQAVAQVVQTAGRIDVLVNNAGIGLCGAVEDTTMAEARWQLETNFFGPVRMILAVLPYMRRQGGGRIITVSSLAGMAALPFQPYYSAGKFALEGLNEALRLELSGSGITSTTINPGDFKTGFTAARVFAKNAHAGRHAAQLRTTVGIYERDENHGADPQAVAELAARLIAQPRVGVRYLVGAPIQRFGMLLKRLLPATVFEWIMKDTYKIR
;
A
#
# COMPACT_ATOMS: atom_id res chain seq x y z
N MET A 1 1.80 10.43 7.93
CA MET A 1 2.99 10.48 7.04
C MET A 1 3.18 11.87 6.43
N ALA A 2 2.20 12.46 5.74
CA ALA A 2 2.35 13.77 5.10
C ALA A 2 2.76 14.87 6.10
N GLU A 3 2.08 15.01 7.23
CA GLU A 3 2.40 15.97 8.29
C GLU A 3 3.80 15.74 8.88
N HIS A 4 4.19 14.47 9.06
CA HIS A 4 5.54 14.15 9.55
C HIS A 4 6.63 14.61 8.58
N LEU A 5 6.44 14.40 7.28
CA LEU A 5 7.37 14.86 6.26
C LEU A 5 7.40 16.39 6.17
N ALA A 6 6.24 17.05 6.28
CA ALA A 6 6.17 18.52 6.33
C ALA A 6 6.91 19.09 7.55
N ALA A 7 6.78 18.47 8.72
CA ALA A 7 7.51 18.85 9.93
C ALA A 7 9.04 18.70 9.80
N LEU A 8 9.51 17.83 8.90
CA LEU A 8 10.93 17.67 8.55
C LEU A 8 11.41 18.67 7.48
N GLY A 9 10.58 19.64 7.08
CA GLY A 9 10.93 20.70 6.15
C GLY A 9 10.71 20.36 4.67
N HIS A 10 10.04 19.23 4.34
CA HIS A 10 9.68 18.93 2.96
C HIS A 10 8.45 19.74 2.52
N THR A 11 8.43 20.15 1.25
CA THR A 11 7.21 20.65 0.60
C THR A 11 6.33 19.48 0.25
N VAL A 12 5.22 19.30 0.97
CA VAL A 12 4.36 18.12 0.86
C VAL A 12 3.02 18.48 0.22
N PHE A 13 2.65 17.74 -0.81
CA PHE A 13 1.32 17.72 -1.40
C PHE A 13 0.61 16.43 -0.95
N GLY A 14 -0.38 16.59 -0.08
CA GLY A 14 -1.28 15.51 0.30
C GLY A 14 -2.42 15.39 -0.71
N THR A 15 -2.95 14.19 -0.90
CA THR A 15 -4.03 13.97 -1.85
C THR A 15 -5.18 13.19 -1.25
N SER A 16 -6.40 13.56 -1.62
CA SER A 16 -7.63 12.87 -1.23
C SER A 16 -8.70 13.12 -2.29
N ARG A 17 -9.66 12.20 -2.43
CA ARG A 17 -10.86 12.43 -3.27
C ARG A 17 -11.68 13.63 -2.79
N LYS A 18 -11.64 13.91 -1.50
CA LYS A 18 -12.27 15.06 -0.86
C LYS A 18 -11.21 15.70 0.06
N PRO A 19 -10.38 16.61 -0.47
CA PRO A 19 -9.40 17.30 0.36
C PRO A 19 -10.11 18.12 1.44
N SER A 20 -9.51 18.18 2.62
CA SER A 20 -9.94 19.04 3.72
C SER A 20 -8.86 20.07 3.99
N ASP A 21 -9.24 21.21 4.56
CA ASP A 21 -8.32 22.28 4.96
C ASP A 21 -7.71 22.07 6.36
N ASP A 22 -7.90 20.87 6.94
CA ASP A 22 -7.47 20.55 8.31
C ASP A 22 -5.93 20.47 8.49
N PHE A 23 -5.19 20.50 7.38
CA PHE A 23 -3.73 20.33 7.37
C PHE A 23 -3.01 21.65 7.07
N SER A 24 -2.59 22.39 8.08
CA SER A 24 -1.94 23.71 7.93
C SER A 24 -0.56 23.64 7.24
N THR A 25 0.12 22.50 7.30
CA THR A 25 1.48 22.32 6.78
C THR A 25 1.56 21.48 5.50
N VAL A 26 0.45 20.88 5.08
CA VAL A 26 0.35 20.03 3.89
C VAL A 26 -0.59 20.66 2.89
N ARG A 27 -0.15 20.84 1.66
CA ARG A 27 -1.00 21.35 0.56
C ARG A 27 -1.88 20.22 0.04
N MET A 28 -3.16 20.26 0.36
CA MET A 28 -4.10 19.23 -0.06
C MET A 28 -4.62 19.46 -1.47
N LEU A 29 -4.60 18.39 -2.29
CA LEU A 29 -5.10 18.38 -3.66
C LEU A 29 -6.19 17.32 -3.83
N ALA A 30 -7.16 17.60 -4.69
CA ALA A 30 -8.14 16.60 -5.11
C ALA A 30 -7.46 15.56 -6.03
N LEU A 31 -7.62 14.28 -5.69
CA LEU A 31 -7.10 13.18 -6.49
C LEU A 31 -7.94 11.93 -6.27
N ASP A 32 -8.45 11.39 -7.37
CA ASP A 32 -8.90 10.01 -7.48
C ASP A 32 -7.88 9.23 -8.31
N VAL A 33 -7.18 8.29 -7.68
CA VAL A 33 -6.15 7.47 -8.35
C VAL A 33 -6.74 6.49 -9.38
N THR A 34 -8.06 6.34 -9.42
CA THR A 34 -8.77 5.50 -10.40
C THR A 34 -9.17 6.27 -11.67
N ASP A 35 -8.93 7.58 -11.71
CA ASP A 35 -9.26 8.47 -12.82
C ASP A 35 -7.99 9.09 -13.44
N ASP A 36 -7.73 8.78 -14.69
CA ASP A 36 -6.56 9.25 -15.43
C ASP A 36 -6.49 10.78 -15.54
N ALA A 37 -7.65 11.45 -15.73
CA ALA A 37 -7.71 12.91 -15.81
C ALA A 37 -7.41 13.56 -14.45
N SER A 38 -7.95 13.00 -13.37
CA SER A 38 -7.67 13.44 -12.00
C SER A 38 -6.18 13.32 -11.66
N VAL A 39 -5.55 12.19 -12.04
CA VAL A 39 -4.11 11.97 -11.85
C VAL A 39 -3.29 12.99 -12.63
N ALA A 40 -3.60 13.19 -13.92
CA ALA A 40 -2.88 14.14 -14.77
C ALA A 40 -2.99 15.57 -14.21
N GLN A 41 -4.17 15.99 -13.79
CA GLN A 41 -4.43 17.30 -13.21
C GLN A 41 -3.65 17.52 -11.90
N ALA A 42 -3.71 16.56 -10.98
CA ALA A 42 -3.00 16.68 -9.70
C ALA A 42 -1.48 16.75 -9.89
N VAL A 43 -0.90 15.91 -10.75
CA VAL A 43 0.53 15.94 -11.06
C VAL A 43 0.92 17.26 -11.74
N ALA A 44 0.14 17.75 -12.69
CA ALA A 44 0.39 19.05 -13.33
C ALA A 44 0.37 20.21 -12.32
N GLN A 45 -0.58 20.21 -11.40
CA GLN A 45 -0.67 21.23 -10.34
C GLN A 45 0.54 21.20 -9.39
N VAL A 46 1.05 20.01 -9.02
CA VAL A 46 2.28 19.88 -8.24
C VAL A 46 3.46 20.49 -9.00
N VAL A 47 3.62 20.12 -10.27
CA VAL A 47 4.72 20.63 -11.11
C VAL A 47 4.61 22.14 -11.33
N GLN A 48 3.43 22.68 -11.58
CA GLN A 48 3.21 24.12 -11.73
C GLN A 48 3.57 24.88 -10.45
N THR A 49 3.28 24.31 -9.28
CA THR A 49 3.49 24.96 -7.99
C THR A 49 4.93 24.83 -7.48
N ALA A 50 5.53 23.65 -7.61
CA ALA A 50 6.82 23.32 -7.03
C ALA A 50 7.97 23.22 -8.05
N GLY A 51 7.66 23.17 -9.35
CA GLY A 51 8.64 23.04 -10.43
C GLY A 51 9.22 21.64 -10.61
N ARG A 52 9.04 20.76 -9.63
CA ARG A 52 9.65 19.41 -9.59
C ARG A 52 8.88 18.42 -8.74
N ILE A 53 9.16 17.13 -8.91
CA ILE A 53 8.66 16.04 -8.06
C ILE A 53 9.84 15.16 -7.66
N ASP A 54 10.33 15.30 -6.43
CA ASP A 54 11.46 14.53 -5.93
C ASP A 54 11.04 13.15 -5.45
N VAL A 55 9.85 13.06 -4.85
CA VAL A 55 9.34 11.83 -4.23
C VAL A 55 7.86 11.64 -4.57
N LEU A 56 7.53 10.45 -5.03
CA LEU A 56 6.16 9.94 -5.06
C LEU A 56 5.96 8.92 -3.94
N VAL A 57 4.95 9.11 -3.09
CA VAL A 57 4.51 8.09 -2.14
C VAL A 57 3.14 7.58 -2.54
N ASN A 58 3.09 6.39 -3.11
CA ASN A 58 1.84 5.66 -3.38
C ASN A 58 1.34 5.03 -2.09
N ASN A 59 0.40 5.68 -1.43
CA ASN A 59 -0.18 5.24 -0.16
C ASN A 59 -1.68 4.94 -0.24
N ALA A 60 -2.38 5.42 -1.26
CA ALA A 60 -3.81 5.15 -1.43
C ALA A 60 -4.10 3.64 -1.47
N GLY A 61 -5.12 3.21 -0.75
CA GLY A 61 -5.49 1.81 -0.71
C GLY A 61 -6.79 1.59 0.05
N ILE A 62 -7.46 0.51 -0.32
CA ILE A 62 -8.71 0.04 0.27
C ILE A 62 -8.59 -1.43 0.64
N GLY A 63 -9.44 -1.90 1.55
CA GLY A 63 -9.52 -3.31 1.95
C GLY A 63 -10.88 -3.90 1.65
N LEU A 64 -10.93 -4.92 0.79
CA LEU A 64 -12.13 -5.72 0.51
C LEU A 64 -11.97 -7.10 1.14
N CYS A 65 -12.92 -7.48 1.98
CA CYS A 65 -13.00 -8.79 2.61
C CYS A 65 -14.14 -9.63 2.03
N GLY A 66 -13.83 -10.86 1.68
CA GLY A 66 -14.77 -11.87 1.18
C GLY A 66 -14.02 -13.10 0.69
N ALA A 67 -14.68 -14.25 0.67
CA ALA A 67 -14.13 -15.40 -0.02
C ALA A 67 -14.07 -15.14 -1.53
N VAL A 68 -13.23 -15.87 -2.26
CA VAL A 68 -13.12 -15.72 -3.72
C VAL A 68 -14.49 -15.90 -4.38
N GLU A 69 -15.24 -16.93 -3.99
CA GLU A 69 -16.55 -17.24 -4.57
C GLU A 69 -17.68 -16.29 -4.13
N ASP A 70 -17.50 -15.56 -3.02
CA ASP A 70 -18.48 -14.59 -2.51
C ASP A 70 -18.24 -13.17 -3.06
N THR A 71 -17.14 -12.97 -3.78
CA THR A 71 -16.73 -11.66 -4.32
C THR A 71 -17.03 -11.57 -5.80
N THR A 72 -17.79 -10.56 -6.20
CA THR A 72 -18.11 -10.33 -7.62
C THR A 72 -16.90 -9.83 -8.39
N MET A 73 -16.90 -10.04 -9.71
CA MET A 73 -15.84 -9.50 -10.59
C MET A 73 -15.78 -7.96 -10.57
N ALA A 74 -16.90 -7.28 -10.35
CA ALA A 74 -16.93 -5.81 -10.21
C ALA A 74 -16.17 -5.35 -8.95
N GLU A 75 -16.39 -6.02 -7.81
CA GLU A 75 -15.70 -5.74 -6.56
C GLU A 75 -14.20 -6.09 -6.65
N ALA A 76 -13.87 -7.21 -7.28
CA ALA A 76 -12.48 -7.61 -7.53
C ALA A 76 -11.74 -6.56 -8.37
N ARG A 77 -12.36 -6.07 -9.46
CA ARG A 77 -11.81 -5.00 -10.30
C ARG A 77 -11.67 -3.70 -9.52
N TRP A 78 -12.68 -3.30 -8.75
CA TRP A 78 -12.63 -2.10 -7.91
C TRP A 78 -11.46 -2.12 -6.91
N GLN A 79 -11.22 -3.28 -6.27
CA GLN A 79 -10.08 -3.48 -5.37
C GLN A 79 -8.74 -3.30 -6.10
N LEU A 80 -8.58 -3.92 -7.27
CA LEU A 80 -7.35 -3.83 -8.06
C LEU A 80 -7.18 -2.45 -8.69
N GLU A 81 -8.27 -1.81 -9.09
CA GLU A 81 -8.27 -0.47 -9.68
C GLU A 81 -7.65 0.55 -8.75
N THR A 82 -8.04 0.51 -7.47
CA THR A 82 -7.46 1.40 -6.46
C THR A 82 -6.06 0.96 -6.01
N ASN A 83 -5.89 -0.33 -5.68
CA ASN A 83 -4.68 -0.78 -4.97
C ASN A 83 -3.51 -1.11 -5.89
N PHE A 84 -3.74 -1.34 -7.17
CA PHE A 84 -2.70 -1.67 -8.15
C PHE A 84 -2.65 -0.65 -9.30
N PHE A 85 -3.74 -0.48 -10.05
CA PHE A 85 -3.74 0.44 -11.20
C PHE A 85 -3.60 1.90 -10.80
N GLY A 86 -4.12 2.31 -9.62
CA GLY A 86 -3.89 3.65 -9.07
C GLY A 86 -2.40 3.98 -8.92
N PRO A 87 -1.60 3.19 -8.18
CA PRO A 87 -0.15 3.33 -8.14
C PRO A 87 0.53 3.32 -9.51
N VAL A 88 0.09 2.47 -10.45
CA VAL A 88 0.61 2.45 -11.83
C VAL A 88 0.39 3.80 -12.52
N ARG A 89 -0.83 4.35 -12.47
CA ARG A 89 -1.14 5.68 -13.05
C ARG A 89 -0.26 6.77 -12.48
N MET A 90 -0.12 6.81 -11.16
CA MET A 90 0.75 7.79 -10.50
C MET A 90 2.20 7.66 -10.94
N ILE A 91 2.73 6.44 -11.04
CA ILE A 91 4.09 6.18 -11.53
C ILE A 91 4.24 6.71 -12.96
N LEU A 92 3.33 6.32 -13.86
CA LEU A 92 3.35 6.76 -15.25
C LEU A 92 3.28 8.29 -15.39
N ALA A 93 2.47 8.94 -14.57
CA ALA A 93 2.32 10.39 -14.59
C ALA A 93 3.55 11.16 -14.10
N VAL A 94 4.29 10.63 -13.09
CA VAL A 94 5.45 11.35 -12.52
C VAL A 94 6.77 11.01 -13.22
N LEU A 95 6.92 9.82 -13.80
CA LEU A 95 8.17 9.38 -14.44
C LEU A 95 8.73 10.35 -15.48
N PRO A 96 7.92 10.96 -16.39
CA PRO A 96 8.44 11.93 -17.35
C PRO A 96 9.07 13.15 -16.70
N TYR A 97 8.54 13.61 -15.57
CA TYR A 97 9.09 14.74 -14.81
C TYR A 97 10.38 14.34 -14.09
N MET A 98 10.38 13.19 -13.41
CA MET A 98 11.57 12.66 -12.74
C MET A 98 12.72 12.42 -13.71
N ARG A 99 12.44 11.95 -14.94
CA ARG A 99 13.46 11.78 -16.00
C ARG A 99 14.04 13.12 -16.44
N ARG A 100 13.20 14.14 -16.69
CA ARG A 100 13.68 15.47 -17.10
C ARG A 100 14.52 16.16 -16.03
N GLN A 101 14.23 15.94 -14.76
CA GLN A 101 15.00 16.52 -13.64
C GLN A 101 16.25 15.69 -13.26
N GLY A 102 16.48 14.53 -13.90
CA GLY A 102 17.63 13.68 -13.69
C GLY A 102 17.58 12.79 -12.45
N GLY A 103 16.40 12.61 -11.83
CA GLY A 103 16.29 11.75 -10.66
C GLY A 103 14.95 11.87 -9.94
N GLY A 104 14.74 10.95 -9.01
CA GLY A 104 13.53 10.92 -8.18
C GLY A 104 13.42 9.63 -7.38
N ARG A 105 12.44 9.59 -6.50
CA ARG A 105 12.17 8.41 -5.67
C ARG A 105 10.71 8.04 -5.67
N ILE A 106 10.44 6.76 -5.89
CA ILE A 106 9.11 6.18 -5.82
C ILE A 106 9.06 5.25 -4.60
N ILE A 107 8.17 5.53 -3.67
CA ILE A 107 7.91 4.71 -2.49
C ILE A 107 6.47 4.22 -2.59
N THR A 108 6.28 2.90 -2.66
CA THR A 108 4.93 2.32 -2.71
C THR A 108 4.64 1.59 -1.41
N VAL A 109 3.55 1.98 -0.74
CA VAL A 109 3.08 1.31 0.46
C VAL A 109 2.34 0.04 0.04
N SER A 110 3.06 -1.07 0.13
CA SER A 110 2.55 -2.41 -0.09
C SER A 110 1.92 -2.97 1.20
N SER A 111 2.25 -4.18 1.59
CA SER A 111 1.84 -4.85 2.83
C SER A 111 2.64 -6.13 3.00
N LEU A 112 2.68 -6.71 4.19
CA LEU A 112 3.05 -8.12 4.38
C LEU A 112 2.13 -9.04 3.57
N ALA A 113 0.88 -8.63 3.31
CA ALA A 113 -0.06 -9.32 2.42
C ALA A 113 0.41 -9.38 0.95
N GLY A 114 1.39 -8.57 0.54
CA GLY A 114 2.07 -8.67 -0.76
C GLY A 114 3.15 -9.75 -0.79
N MET A 115 3.42 -10.39 0.32
CA MET A 115 4.41 -11.48 0.46
C MET A 115 3.77 -12.77 0.97
N ALA A 116 2.72 -12.68 1.80
CA ALA A 116 1.95 -13.81 2.32
C ALA A 116 0.46 -13.49 2.18
N ALA A 117 -0.25 -14.24 1.33
CA ALA A 117 -1.67 -14.02 1.08
C ALA A 117 -2.50 -14.26 2.35
N LEU A 118 -3.48 -13.39 2.56
CA LEU A 118 -4.40 -13.45 3.69
C LEU A 118 -5.71 -14.13 3.28
N PRO A 119 -6.24 -15.09 4.05
CA PRO A 119 -7.54 -15.68 3.80
C PRO A 119 -8.63 -14.60 3.89
N PHE A 120 -9.66 -14.69 3.07
CA PHE A 120 -10.75 -13.71 2.95
C PHE A 120 -10.34 -12.28 2.55
N GLN A 121 -9.10 -12.10 2.09
CA GLN A 121 -8.60 -10.88 1.43
C GLN A 121 -7.84 -11.22 0.13
N PRO A 122 -8.40 -12.10 -0.76
CA PRO A 122 -7.66 -12.61 -1.91
C PRO A 122 -7.26 -11.50 -2.90
N TYR A 123 -8.17 -10.59 -3.22
CA TYR A 123 -7.92 -9.52 -4.19
C TYR A 123 -7.07 -8.38 -3.62
N TYR A 124 -7.15 -8.15 -2.30
CA TYR A 124 -6.21 -7.27 -1.60
C TYR A 124 -4.80 -7.84 -1.69
N SER A 125 -4.62 -9.11 -1.32
CA SER A 125 -3.33 -9.79 -1.39
C SER A 125 -2.79 -9.81 -2.83
N ALA A 126 -3.63 -10.19 -3.81
CA ALA A 126 -3.24 -10.20 -5.22
C ALA A 126 -2.73 -8.84 -5.70
N GLY A 127 -3.43 -7.74 -5.37
CA GLY A 127 -3.00 -6.39 -5.69
C GLY A 127 -1.66 -6.02 -5.04
N LYS A 128 -1.45 -6.41 -3.78
CA LYS A 128 -0.19 -6.15 -3.08
C LYS A 128 0.97 -7.00 -3.62
N PHE A 129 0.74 -8.28 -4.00
CA PHE A 129 1.72 -9.08 -4.73
C PHE A 129 2.07 -8.49 -6.11
N ALA A 130 1.07 -7.98 -6.83
CA ALA A 130 1.29 -7.30 -8.11
C ALA A 130 2.18 -6.06 -7.96
N LEU A 131 2.03 -5.27 -6.87
CA LEU A 131 2.90 -4.13 -6.56
C LEU A 131 4.34 -4.56 -6.30
N GLU A 132 4.56 -5.70 -5.63
CA GLU A 132 5.91 -6.22 -5.39
C GLU A 132 6.61 -6.57 -6.72
N GLY A 133 5.91 -7.31 -7.61
CA GLY A 133 6.44 -7.65 -8.93
C GLY A 133 6.69 -6.42 -9.80
N LEU A 134 5.75 -5.46 -9.80
CA LEU A 134 5.90 -4.19 -10.49
C LEU A 134 7.13 -3.41 -9.99
N ASN A 135 7.31 -3.32 -8.67
CA ASN A 135 8.45 -2.62 -8.10
C ASN A 135 9.79 -3.28 -8.51
N GLU A 136 9.87 -4.61 -8.50
CA GLU A 136 11.07 -5.33 -8.92
C GLU A 136 11.42 -5.04 -10.40
N ALA A 137 10.44 -5.13 -11.30
CA ALA A 137 10.63 -4.81 -12.73
C ALA A 137 11.02 -3.35 -12.93
N LEU A 138 10.29 -2.42 -12.31
CA LEU A 138 10.54 -0.98 -12.40
C LEU A 138 11.96 -0.61 -11.94
N ARG A 139 12.47 -1.24 -10.89
CA ARG A 139 13.84 -1.03 -10.41
C ARG A 139 14.89 -1.39 -11.46
N LEU A 140 14.68 -2.48 -12.20
CA LEU A 140 15.59 -2.90 -13.28
C LEU A 140 15.52 -1.92 -14.46
N GLU A 141 14.32 -1.50 -14.85
CA GLU A 141 14.09 -0.54 -15.93
C GLU A 141 14.63 0.87 -15.63
N LEU A 142 14.66 1.26 -14.37
CA LEU A 142 15.16 2.56 -13.91
C LEU A 142 16.68 2.55 -13.62
N SER A 143 17.37 1.44 -13.83
CA SER A 143 18.81 1.36 -13.59
C SER A 143 19.57 2.43 -14.39
N GLY A 144 20.45 3.17 -13.71
CA GLY A 144 21.23 4.25 -14.33
C GLY A 144 20.47 5.57 -14.59
N SER A 145 19.16 5.64 -14.33
CA SER A 145 18.34 6.85 -14.61
C SER A 145 18.36 7.92 -13.53
N GLY A 146 18.98 7.66 -12.39
CA GLY A 146 18.88 8.52 -11.20
C GLY A 146 17.55 8.38 -10.43
N ILE A 147 16.59 7.61 -10.94
CA ILE A 147 15.30 7.35 -10.28
C ILE A 147 15.38 6.02 -9.54
N THR A 148 14.86 5.99 -8.31
CA THR A 148 14.84 4.78 -7.48
C THR A 148 13.42 4.40 -7.09
N SER A 149 13.13 3.10 -6.97
CA SER A 149 11.84 2.60 -6.52
C SER A 149 12.02 1.63 -5.34
N THR A 150 11.08 1.62 -4.40
CA THR A 150 11.08 0.71 -3.24
C THR A 150 9.67 0.51 -2.71
N THR A 151 9.45 -0.60 -2.01
CA THR A 151 8.21 -0.83 -1.27
C THR A 151 8.43 -0.74 0.24
N ILE A 152 7.43 -0.21 0.94
CA ILE A 152 7.26 -0.36 2.38
C ILE A 152 6.16 -1.41 2.58
N ASN A 153 6.43 -2.42 3.40
CA ASN A 153 5.53 -3.54 3.67
C ASN A 153 5.09 -3.51 5.14
N PRO A 154 4.04 -2.76 5.47
CA PRO A 154 3.49 -2.74 6.82
C PRO A 154 2.86 -4.09 7.20
N GLY A 155 3.02 -4.45 8.47
CA GLY A 155 2.17 -5.43 9.15
C GLY A 155 0.91 -4.78 9.71
N ASP A 156 0.53 -5.14 10.93
CA ASP A 156 -0.66 -4.58 11.57
C ASP A 156 -0.32 -3.26 12.28
N PHE A 157 -1.07 -2.24 11.90
CA PHE A 157 -0.96 -0.88 12.44
C PHE A 157 -2.34 -0.35 12.82
N LYS A 158 -2.41 0.33 13.94
CA LYS A 158 -3.64 1.00 14.39
C LYS A 158 -3.93 2.22 13.51
N THR A 159 -4.76 2.05 12.50
CA THR A 159 -5.13 3.09 11.53
C THR A 159 -6.63 3.08 11.24
N GLY A 160 -7.11 4.07 10.49
CA GLY A 160 -8.48 4.08 9.96
C GLY A 160 -8.77 2.99 8.92
N PHE A 161 -7.78 2.20 8.49
CA PHE A 161 -7.95 1.14 7.48
C PHE A 161 -8.93 0.05 7.93
N THR A 162 -8.86 -0.36 9.21
CA THR A 162 -9.76 -1.36 9.79
C THR A 162 -11.22 -0.89 9.73
N ALA A 163 -11.48 0.35 10.13
CA ALA A 163 -12.83 0.93 10.11
C ALA A 163 -13.36 1.19 8.68
N ALA A 164 -12.44 1.42 7.73
CA ALA A 164 -12.78 1.63 6.31
C ALA A 164 -12.88 0.33 5.50
N ARG A 165 -12.74 -0.84 6.13
CA ARG A 165 -12.84 -2.16 5.47
C ARG A 165 -14.23 -2.35 4.88
N VAL A 166 -14.26 -2.80 3.62
CA VAL A 166 -15.49 -3.13 2.90
C VAL A 166 -15.63 -4.64 2.82
N PHE A 167 -16.85 -5.13 2.96
CA PHE A 167 -17.16 -6.54 2.76
C PHE A 167 -17.78 -6.76 1.38
N ALA A 168 -17.41 -7.84 0.72
CA ALA A 168 -18.04 -8.24 -0.52
C ALA A 168 -19.54 -8.47 -0.30
N LYS A 169 -20.35 -8.18 -1.31
CA LYS A 169 -21.82 -8.21 -1.23
C LYS A 169 -22.37 -9.52 -0.63
N ASN A 170 -21.76 -10.64 -0.97
CA ASN A 170 -22.22 -11.95 -0.53
C ASN A 170 -21.42 -12.49 0.67
N ALA A 171 -20.48 -11.75 1.22
CA ALA A 171 -19.55 -12.22 2.25
C ALA A 171 -20.24 -12.75 3.52
N HIS A 172 -21.36 -12.17 3.90
CA HIS A 172 -22.10 -12.57 5.12
C HIS A 172 -23.22 -13.57 4.89
N ALA A 173 -23.56 -13.86 3.63
CA ALA A 173 -24.61 -14.81 3.24
C ALA A 173 -24.06 -16.11 2.65
N GLY A 174 -22.78 -16.12 2.24
CA GLY A 174 -22.10 -17.26 1.64
C GLY A 174 -21.80 -18.39 2.64
N ARG A 175 -21.43 -19.54 2.10
CA ARG A 175 -21.05 -20.74 2.90
C ARG A 175 -19.88 -20.48 3.84
N HIS A 176 -19.05 -19.48 3.54
CA HIS A 176 -17.88 -19.08 4.33
C HIS A 176 -18.16 -18.01 5.39
N ALA A 177 -19.41 -17.53 5.53
CA ALA A 177 -19.74 -16.40 6.41
C ALA A 177 -19.29 -16.59 7.87
N ALA A 178 -19.41 -17.80 8.42
CA ALA A 178 -18.96 -18.09 9.79
C ALA A 178 -17.42 -18.03 9.91
N GLN A 179 -16.72 -18.63 8.95
CA GLN A 179 -15.27 -18.66 8.93
C GLN A 179 -14.70 -17.25 8.68
N LEU A 180 -15.30 -16.48 7.76
CA LEU A 180 -14.95 -15.09 7.49
C LEU A 180 -15.05 -14.25 8.76
N ARG A 181 -16.16 -14.33 9.52
CA ARG A 181 -16.30 -13.59 10.80
C ARG A 181 -15.18 -13.91 11.79
N THR A 182 -14.84 -15.19 11.94
CA THR A 182 -13.75 -15.61 12.82
C THR A 182 -12.42 -15.01 12.38
N THR A 183 -12.09 -15.12 11.10
CA THR A 183 -10.82 -14.66 10.54
C THR A 183 -10.72 -13.13 10.57
N VAL A 184 -11.77 -12.42 10.19
CA VAL A 184 -11.79 -10.94 10.25
C VAL A 184 -11.69 -10.44 11.67
N GLY A 185 -12.34 -11.09 12.64
CA GLY A 185 -12.18 -10.76 14.05
C GLY A 185 -10.74 -10.89 14.57
N ILE A 186 -9.94 -11.80 14.00
CA ILE A 186 -8.51 -11.89 14.27
C ILE A 186 -7.78 -10.66 13.71
N TYR A 187 -8.02 -10.31 12.44
CA TYR A 187 -7.42 -9.11 11.82
C TYR A 187 -7.74 -7.84 12.59
N GLU A 188 -9.02 -7.62 12.90
CA GLU A 188 -9.47 -6.42 13.61
C GLU A 188 -8.83 -6.29 14.98
N ARG A 189 -8.74 -7.41 15.72
CA ARG A 189 -8.04 -7.42 17.00
C ARG A 189 -6.57 -7.07 16.83
N ASP A 190 -5.88 -7.71 15.89
CA ASP A 190 -4.44 -7.56 15.71
C ASP A 190 -4.10 -6.15 15.17
N GLU A 191 -4.90 -5.60 14.27
CA GLU A 191 -4.77 -4.21 13.78
C GLU A 191 -5.07 -3.18 14.87
N ASN A 192 -6.11 -3.38 15.69
CA ASN A 192 -6.47 -2.46 16.78
C ASN A 192 -5.40 -2.43 17.90
N HIS A 193 -4.65 -3.52 18.08
CA HIS A 193 -3.50 -3.62 18.97
C HIS A 193 -2.16 -3.47 18.22
N GLY A 194 -2.23 -3.11 16.94
CA GLY A 194 -1.08 -2.94 16.07
C GLY A 194 -0.17 -1.79 16.49
N ALA A 195 0.98 -1.71 15.82
CA ALA A 195 1.97 -0.66 16.08
C ALA A 195 1.44 0.74 15.73
N ASP A 196 2.12 1.76 16.24
CA ASP A 196 1.85 3.16 15.87
C ASP A 196 2.21 3.39 14.39
N PRO A 197 1.27 3.91 13.55
CA PRO A 197 1.53 4.23 12.16
C PRO A 197 2.65 5.26 11.96
N GLN A 198 3.06 5.98 13.00
CA GLN A 198 4.20 6.88 12.98
C GLN A 198 5.48 6.15 12.51
N ALA A 199 5.68 4.88 12.86
CA ALA A 199 6.82 4.07 12.43
C ALA A 199 6.92 3.93 10.90
N VAL A 200 5.79 3.90 10.19
CA VAL A 200 5.75 3.90 8.71
C VAL A 200 6.18 5.26 8.16
N ALA A 201 5.73 6.36 8.80
CA ALA A 201 6.11 7.72 8.40
C ALA A 201 7.61 7.97 8.60
N GLU A 202 8.17 7.53 9.73
CA GLU A 202 9.61 7.62 10.03
C GLU A 202 10.45 6.78 9.06
N LEU A 203 9.97 5.58 8.71
CA LEU A 203 10.65 4.77 7.71
C LEU A 203 10.65 5.48 6.34
N ALA A 204 9.51 6.03 5.92
CA ALA A 204 9.44 6.79 4.67
C ALA A 204 10.42 7.97 4.67
N ALA A 205 10.48 8.76 5.76
CA ALA A 205 11.42 9.86 5.92
C ALA A 205 12.89 9.39 5.82
N ARG A 206 13.24 8.31 6.49
CA ARG A 206 14.59 7.71 6.37
C ARG A 206 14.91 7.28 4.94
N LEU A 207 13.95 6.65 4.25
CA LEU A 207 14.13 6.23 2.87
C LEU A 207 14.29 7.42 1.93
N ILE A 208 13.62 8.53 2.19
CA ILE A 208 13.78 9.80 1.42
C ILE A 208 15.20 10.35 1.57
N ALA A 209 15.75 10.30 2.76
CA ALA A 209 17.08 10.84 3.05
C ALA A 209 18.24 9.93 2.59
N GLN A 210 18.00 8.63 2.38
CA GLN A 210 19.07 7.68 2.00
C GLN A 210 19.48 7.85 0.53
N PRO A 211 20.78 7.83 0.19
CA PRO A 211 21.22 7.90 -1.21
C PRO A 211 20.80 6.65 -2.02
N ARG A 212 20.76 5.50 -1.39
CA ARG A 212 20.37 4.20 -2.02
C ARG A 212 19.32 3.51 -1.17
N VAL A 213 18.34 2.89 -1.82
CA VAL A 213 17.29 2.12 -1.17
C VAL A 213 17.28 0.67 -1.63
N GLY A 214 16.98 -0.24 -0.71
CA GLY A 214 16.75 -1.64 -1.00
C GLY A 214 15.45 -1.86 -1.81
N VAL A 215 15.18 -3.12 -2.13
CA VAL A 215 13.98 -3.49 -2.90
C VAL A 215 12.71 -3.26 -2.08
N ARG A 216 12.73 -3.68 -0.80
CA ARG A 216 11.57 -3.61 0.10
C ARG A 216 12.00 -3.46 1.56
N TYR A 217 11.12 -2.91 2.37
CA TYR A 217 11.32 -2.72 3.79
C TYR A 217 10.09 -3.16 4.59
N LEU A 218 10.26 -4.16 5.43
CA LEU A 218 9.22 -4.64 6.32
C LEU A 218 9.18 -3.79 7.58
N VAL A 219 7.99 -3.36 7.97
CA VAL A 219 7.76 -2.59 9.19
C VAL A 219 6.52 -3.15 9.92
N GLY A 220 6.65 -3.29 11.24
CA GLY A 220 5.62 -3.90 12.09
C GLY A 220 6.23 -4.73 13.20
N ALA A 221 5.41 -5.49 13.90
CA ALA A 221 5.83 -6.31 15.02
C ALA A 221 6.94 -7.31 14.62
N PRO A 222 7.94 -7.55 15.48
CA PRO A 222 9.03 -8.48 15.18
C PRO A 222 8.57 -9.87 14.76
N ILE A 223 7.51 -10.39 15.38
CA ILE A 223 6.93 -11.70 15.06
C ILE A 223 6.39 -11.75 13.62
N GLN A 224 5.78 -10.69 13.14
CA GLN A 224 5.27 -10.61 11.77
C GLN A 224 6.41 -10.58 10.74
N ARG A 225 7.45 -9.81 11.03
CA ARG A 225 8.66 -9.74 10.20
C ARG A 225 9.37 -11.09 10.16
N PHE A 226 9.45 -11.78 11.29
CA PHE A 226 9.99 -13.14 11.38
C PHE A 226 9.14 -14.14 10.58
N GLY A 227 7.82 -14.02 10.62
CA GLY A 227 6.90 -14.81 9.79
C GLY A 227 7.20 -14.73 8.30
N MET A 228 7.59 -13.55 7.81
CA MET A 228 7.99 -13.39 6.39
C MET A 228 9.32 -14.08 6.06
N LEU A 229 10.26 -14.12 7.02
CA LEU A 229 11.48 -14.91 6.87
C LEU A 229 11.17 -16.42 6.83
N LEU A 230 10.31 -16.88 7.73
CA LEU A 230 9.85 -18.28 7.74
C LEU A 230 9.18 -18.66 6.42
N LYS A 231 8.32 -17.82 5.87
CA LYS A 231 7.70 -18.06 4.56
C LYS A 231 8.72 -18.30 3.45
N ARG A 232 9.86 -17.62 3.50
CA ARG A 232 10.92 -17.78 2.49
C ARG A 232 11.71 -19.08 2.66
N LEU A 233 11.80 -19.61 3.87
CA LEU A 233 12.62 -20.75 4.22
C LEU A 233 11.84 -22.08 4.29
N LEU A 234 10.56 -22.01 4.65
CA LEU A 234 9.73 -23.19 4.84
C LEU A 234 9.12 -23.68 3.52
N PRO A 235 8.88 -24.99 3.38
CA PRO A 235 8.01 -25.51 2.32
C PRO A 235 6.63 -24.86 2.38
N ALA A 236 6.04 -24.61 1.20
CA ALA A 236 4.76 -23.88 1.10
C ALA A 236 3.64 -24.52 1.93
N THR A 237 3.59 -25.85 1.98
CA THR A 237 2.59 -26.61 2.75
C THR A 237 2.73 -26.42 4.26
N VAL A 238 3.95 -26.30 4.77
CA VAL A 238 4.21 -26.03 6.19
C VAL A 238 3.77 -24.61 6.54
N PHE A 239 4.11 -23.64 5.69
CA PHE A 239 3.66 -22.27 5.88
C PHE A 239 2.13 -22.13 5.79
N GLU A 240 1.49 -22.85 4.84
CA GLU A 240 0.04 -22.93 4.74
C GLU A 240 -0.59 -23.47 6.03
N TRP A 241 -0.02 -24.52 6.62
CA TRP A 241 -0.49 -25.06 7.89
C TRP A 241 -0.41 -24.00 9.02
N ILE A 242 0.70 -23.24 9.11
CA ILE A 242 0.84 -22.15 10.06
C ILE A 242 -0.25 -21.09 9.85
N MET A 243 -0.50 -20.71 8.59
CA MET A 243 -1.54 -19.73 8.26
C MET A 243 -2.94 -20.22 8.63
N LYS A 244 -3.23 -21.50 8.36
CA LYS A 244 -4.51 -22.14 8.77
C LYS A 244 -4.70 -22.08 10.29
N ASP A 245 -3.67 -22.42 11.05
CA ASP A 245 -3.76 -22.36 12.52
C ASP A 245 -3.90 -20.93 13.03
N THR A 246 -3.10 -19.99 12.50
CA THR A 246 -3.15 -18.57 12.87
C THR A 246 -4.55 -17.96 12.65
N TYR A 247 -5.16 -18.22 11.51
CA TYR A 247 -6.45 -17.64 11.13
C TYR A 247 -7.64 -18.56 11.40
N LYS A 248 -7.40 -19.67 12.10
CA LYS A 248 -8.41 -20.66 12.49
C LYS A 248 -9.21 -21.19 11.29
N ILE A 249 -8.56 -21.39 10.16
CA ILE A 249 -9.16 -21.96 8.94
C ILE A 249 -9.34 -23.48 9.14
N ARG A 250 -10.56 -23.95 8.92
CA ARG A 250 -10.93 -25.37 9.07
C ARG A 250 -11.34 -25.98 7.74
#